data_a346ff2e6f2e6033b7f8f9f9e439769c
#
_entry.id   a346ff2e6f2e6033b7f8f9f9e439769c
#
_cell.length_a   1.000
_cell.length_b   1.000
_cell.length_c   1.000
_cell.angle_alpha   90.00
_cell.angle_beta   90.00
_cell.angle_gamma   90.00
#
_symmetry.space_group_name_H-M   'P 1'
#
loop_
_entity.id
_entity.type
_entity.pdbx_description
1 polymer ?
#
loop_
_entity_poly.entity_id
_entity_poly.type
_entity_poly.pdbx_seq_one_letter_code
_entity_poly.pdbx_strand_id
1 'polypeptide(L)'
;MNPIQIGVVMGSSSDWDTMQHAVQILQQFDIPHEARVVSAHRMPDDMFAYAEAAAGRGLKAIIAGAGGAAHLPGMIAAKTTVPVLGVPVASRHLQGVDSLHSIVQMPKGIPVATFAIGTAGAANAALFAVALLANEDPALRQRLEAFRAAQTEVARNMTLPPAA
;
A
#
# COMPACT_ATOMS: atom_id res chain seq x y z
N MET A 1 -5.43 21.41 -9.42
CA MET A 1 -5.45 20.00 -8.95
C MET A 1 -4.35 19.87 -7.92
N ASN A 2 -4.65 19.26 -6.75
CA ASN A 2 -3.60 18.99 -5.77
C ASN A 2 -2.61 17.97 -6.35
N PRO A 3 -1.30 18.14 -6.09
CA PRO A 3 -0.30 17.20 -6.59
C PRO A 3 -0.54 15.80 -6.00
N ILE A 4 -0.28 14.76 -6.80
CA ILE A 4 -0.38 13.37 -6.36
C ILE A 4 0.62 13.13 -5.23
N GLN A 5 0.17 12.57 -4.11
CA GLN A 5 0.99 12.31 -2.93
C GLN A 5 1.30 10.82 -2.76
N ILE A 6 0.40 9.93 -3.16
CA ILE A 6 0.55 8.48 -3.00
C ILE A 6 0.43 7.78 -4.35
N GLY A 7 1.41 6.96 -4.68
CA GLY A 7 1.33 6.01 -5.77
C GLY A 7 0.81 4.65 -5.29
N VAL A 8 -0.19 4.11 -5.95
CA VAL A 8 -0.63 2.72 -5.76
C VAL A 8 -0.26 1.94 -7.00
N VAL A 9 0.70 1.03 -6.89
CA VAL A 9 1.21 0.28 -8.04
C VAL A 9 1.05 -1.22 -7.83
N MET A 10 0.87 -1.94 -8.92
CA MET A 10 0.69 -3.39 -8.90
C MET A 10 1.31 -4.05 -10.13
N GLY A 11 1.69 -5.31 -10.01
CA GLY A 11 2.37 -6.05 -11.08
C GLY A 11 1.47 -6.48 -12.23
N SER A 12 0.15 -6.52 -11.98
CA SER A 12 -0.87 -6.94 -12.96
C SER A 12 -2.22 -6.33 -12.62
N SER A 13 -3.10 -6.19 -13.61
CA SER A 13 -4.49 -5.82 -13.39
C SER A 13 -5.26 -6.86 -12.54
N SER A 14 -4.79 -8.12 -12.50
CA SER A 14 -5.36 -9.16 -11.63
C SER A 14 -5.16 -8.88 -10.14
N ASP A 15 -4.23 -7.99 -9.76
CA ASP A 15 -3.99 -7.61 -8.37
C ASP A 15 -4.99 -6.53 -7.89
N TRP A 16 -5.80 -5.99 -8.82
CA TRP A 16 -6.75 -4.92 -8.52
C TRP A 16 -7.75 -5.28 -7.43
N ASP A 17 -8.26 -6.53 -7.42
CA ASP A 17 -9.21 -6.99 -6.40
C ASP A 17 -8.67 -6.82 -4.98
N THR A 18 -7.36 -6.92 -4.80
CA THR A 18 -6.67 -6.61 -3.54
C THR A 18 -6.37 -5.12 -3.40
N MET A 19 -5.75 -4.53 -4.42
CA MET A 19 -5.18 -3.18 -4.31
C MET A 19 -6.21 -2.06 -4.31
N GLN A 20 -7.43 -2.28 -4.84
CA GLN A 20 -8.51 -1.32 -4.73
C GLN A 20 -8.85 -0.94 -3.27
N HIS A 21 -8.60 -1.83 -2.30
CA HIS A 21 -8.83 -1.52 -0.88
C HIS A 21 -7.88 -0.43 -0.36
N ALA A 22 -6.66 -0.33 -0.89
CA ALA A 22 -5.80 0.82 -0.61
C ALA A 22 -6.36 2.11 -1.21
N VAL A 23 -6.83 2.05 -2.46
CA VAL A 23 -7.44 3.20 -3.15
C VAL A 23 -8.68 3.69 -2.40
N GLN A 24 -9.55 2.79 -1.93
CA GLN A 24 -10.75 3.14 -1.17
C GLN A 24 -10.41 3.90 0.13
N ILE A 25 -9.38 3.46 0.86
CA ILE A 25 -8.90 4.18 2.05
C ILE A 25 -8.37 5.56 1.68
N LEU A 26 -7.54 5.68 0.65
CA LEU A 26 -7.02 6.98 0.22
C LEU A 26 -8.13 7.94 -0.20
N GLN A 27 -9.17 7.43 -0.88
CA GLN A 27 -10.38 8.20 -1.23
C GLN A 27 -11.15 8.65 0.02
N GLN A 28 -11.34 7.76 1.00
CA GLN A 28 -12.03 8.08 2.25
C GLN A 28 -11.34 9.22 3.02
N PHE A 29 -10.02 9.32 2.91
CA PHE A 29 -9.23 10.37 3.54
C PHE A 29 -8.91 11.55 2.61
N ASP A 30 -9.51 11.62 1.42
CA ASP A 30 -9.28 12.66 0.41
C ASP A 30 -7.80 12.85 0.05
N ILE A 31 -7.00 11.79 0.06
CA ILE A 31 -5.58 11.83 -0.30
C ILE A 31 -5.41 11.76 -1.81
N PRO A 32 -4.75 12.75 -2.44
CA PRO A 32 -4.44 12.70 -3.85
C PRO A 32 -3.53 11.51 -4.18
N HIS A 33 -4.00 10.64 -5.05
CA HIS A 33 -3.29 9.41 -5.41
C HIS A 33 -3.45 9.07 -6.89
N GLU A 34 -2.62 8.15 -7.36
CA GLU A 34 -2.78 7.47 -8.65
C GLU A 34 -2.74 5.96 -8.44
N ALA A 35 -3.38 5.20 -9.33
CA ALA A 35 -3.28 3.75 -9.38
C ALA A 35 -2.77 3.32 -10.76
N ARG A 36 -1.70 2.49 -10.82
CA ARG A 36 -1.05 2.08 -12.06
C ARG A 36 -0.60 0.62 -12.02
N VAL A 37 -0.67 -0.03 -13.18
CA VAL A 37 0.03 -1.29 -13.40
C VAL A 37 1.48 -0.97 -13.78
N VAL A 38 2.42 -1.52 -13.00
CA VAL A 38 3.86 -1.34 -13.20
C VAL A 38 4.53 -2.70 -12.96
N SER A 39 4.71 -3.50 -14.01
CA SER A 39 5.18 -4.87 -13.86
C SER A 39 6.70 -4.96 -13.79
N ALA A 40 7.23 -5.50 -12.68
CA ALA A 40 8.67 -5.66 -12.49
C ALA A 40 9.33 -6.55 -13.54
N HIS A 41 8.65 -7.61 -13.99
CA HIS A 41 9.22 -8.61 -14.88
C HIS A 41 8.90 -8.38 -16.37
N ARG A 42 7.81 -7.67 -16.68
CA ARG A 42 7.35 -7.49 -18.06
C ARG A 42 7.58 -6.08 -18.61
N MET A 43 7.80 -5.11 -17.73
CA MET A 43 8.10 -3.71 -18.09
C MET A 43 9.09 -3.09 -17.07
N PRO A 44 10.29 -3.69 -16.93
CA PRO A 44 11.26 -3.28 -15.91
C PRO A 44 11.74 -1.83 -16.09
N ASP A 45 11.93 -1.39 -17.32
CA ASP A 45 12.39 -0.02 -17.59
C ASP A 45 11.36 1.02 -17.19
N ASP A 46 10.06 0.78 -17.46
CA ASP A 46 8.97 1.65 -17.02
C ASP A 46 8.87 1.67 -15.49
N MET A 47 9.09 0.52 -14.84
CA MET A 47 9.10 0.42 -13.39
C MET A 47 10.25 1.25 -12.79
N PHE A 48 11.44 1.17 -13.34
CA PHE A 48 12.58 1.96 -12.88
C PHE A 48 12.35 3.45 -13.12
N ALA A 49 11.86 3.84 -14.30
CA ALA A 49 11.51 5.23 -14.59
C ALA A 49 10.44 5.77 -13.62
N TYR A 50 9.43 4.96 -13.30
CA TYR A 50 8.42 5.31 -12.29
C TYR A 50 9.04 5.59 -10.92
N ALA A 51 9.90 4.66 -10.45
CA ALA A 51 10.54 4.77 -9.14
C ALA A 51 11.50 5.98 -9.06
N GLU A 52 12.33 6.18 -10.06
CA GLU A 52 13.29 7.28 -10.14
C GLU A 52 12.61 8.66 -10.20
N ALA A 53 11.47 8.76 -10.89
CA ALA A 53 10.71 9.99 -10.98
C ALA A 53 9.87 10.31 -9.72
N ALA A 54 9.65 9.34 -8.82
CA ALA A 54 8.68 9.45 -7.74
C ALA A 54 8.93 10.65 -6.81
N ALA A 55 10.16 10.83 -6.34
CA ALA A 55 10.53 11.94 -5.46
C ALA A 55 10.35 13.31 -6.15
N GLY A 56 10.80 13.44 -7.40
CA GLY A 56 10.66 14.67 -8.19
C GLY A 56 9.20 15.02 -8.51
N ARG A 57 8.31 14.03 -8.57
CA ARG A 57 6.86 14.21 -8.74
C ARG A 57 6.14 14.57 -7.43
N GLY A 58 6.84 14.55 -6.31
CA GLY A 58 6.29 14.90 -5.01
C GLY A 58 5.58 13.76 -4.27
N LEU A 59 5.74 12.50 -4.71
CA LEU A 59 5.19 11.35 -4.00
C LEU A 59 5.77 11.25 -2.59
N LYS A 60 4.92 10.98 -1.61
CA LYS A 60 5.27 10.82 -0.19
C LYS A 60 5.40 9.36 0.22
N ALA A 61 4.70 8.47 -0.48
CA ALA A 61 4.86 7.02 -0.35
C ALA A 61 4.37 6.31 -1.63
N ILE A 62 4.83 5.07 -1.82
CA ILE A 62 4.38 4.17 -2.88
C ILE A 62 3.86 2.89 -2.23
N ILE A 63 2.59 2.57 -2.43
CA ILE A 63 1.98 1.31 -2.02
C ILE A 63 2.13 0.35 -3.20
N ALA A 64 2.92 -0.71 -3.03
CA ALA A 64 3.26 -1.63 -4.10
C ALA A 64 2.74 -3.05 -3.78
N GLY A 65 1.80 -3.53 -4.58
CA GLY A 65 1.21 -4.87 -4.46
C GLY A 65 1.79 -5.83 -5.50
N ALA A 66 2.13 -7.04 -5.05
CA ALA A 66 2.63 -8.08 -5.94
C ALA A 66 2.34 -9.47 -5.39
N GLY A 67 2.15 -10.45 -6.29
CA GLY A 67 1.89 -11.84 -5.97
C GLY A 67 2.94 -12.80 -6.52
N GLY A 68 3.07 -13.97 -5.89
CA GLY A 68 4.04 -14.99 -6.27
C GLY A 68 5.48 -14.55 -6.02
N ALA A 69 6.31 -14.52 -7.05
CA ALA A 69 7.63 -13.89 -7.03
C ALA A 69 7.46 -12.36 -6.97
N ALA A 70 7.07 -11.85 -5.82
CA ALA A 70 6.61 -10.49 -5.60
C ALA A 70 7.78 -9.50 -5.48
N HIS A 71 8.56 -9.33 -6.56
CA HIS A 71 9.77 -8.53 -6.58
C HIS A 71 9.51 -7.01 -6.69
N LEU A 72 8.31 -6.60 -7.15
CA LEU A 72 7.98 -5.20 -7.44
C LEU A 72 8.30 -4.24 -6.29
N PRO A 73 7.87 -4.48 -5.03
CA PRO A 73 8.14 -3.54 -3.95
C PRO A 73 9.64 -3.33 -3.69
N GLY A 74 10.42 -4.42 -3.65
CA GLY A 74 11.85 -4.36 -3.42
C GLY A 74 12.61 -3.69 -4.56
N MET A 75 12.22 -3.96 -5.81
CA MET A 75 12.84 -3.34 -6.99
C MET A 75 12.55 -1.83 -7.07
N ILE A 76 11.34 -1.39 -6.71
CA ILE A 76 11.01 0.03 -6.59
C ILE A 76 11.84 0.67 -5.46
N ALA A 77 11.88 0.04 -4.28
CA ALA A 77 12.63 0.57 -3.15
C ALA A 77 14.14 0.74 -3.43
N ALA A 78 14.70 -0.09 -4.30
CA ALA A 78 16.09 0.02 -4.74
C ALA A 78 16.36 1.24 -5.66
N LYS A 79 15.32 1.88 -6.19
CA LYS A 79 15.41 2.96 -7.19
C LYS A 79 14.86 4.30 -6.71
N THR A 80 14.34 4.38 -5.49
CA THR A 80 13.81 5.62 -4.93
C THR A 80 14.08 5.71 -3.44
N THR A 81 14.15 6.94 -2.92
CA THR A 81 14.15 7.21 -1.47
C THR A 81 12.73 7.44 -0.92
N VAL A 82 11.72 7.46 -1.78
CA VAL A 82 10.32 7.52 -1.34
C VAL A 82 9.96 6.23 -0.62
N PRO A 83 9.35 6.28 0.58
CA PRO A 83 8.96 5.08 1.33
C PRO A 83 8.09 4.13 0.50
N VAL A 84 8.47 2.84 0.48
CA VAL A 84 7.73 1.78 -0.21
C VAL A 84 7.00 0.91 0.80
N LEU A 85 5.71 0.76 0.60
CA LEU A 85 4.77 0.02 1.43
C LEU A 85 4.34 -1.23 0.65
N GLY A 86 4.90 -2.38 1.00
CA GLY A 86 4.72 -3.64 0.28
C GLY A 86 3.47 -4.39 0.73
N VAL A 87 2.64 -4.78 -0.22
CA VAL A 87 1.43 -5.57 0.00
C VAL A 87 1.56 -6.92 -0.69
N PRO A 88 1.67 -8.02 0.07
CA PRO A 88 1.63 -9.36 -0.50
C PRO A 88 0.24 -9.67 -1.03
N VAL A 89 0.13 -9.94 -2.34
CA VAL A 89 -1.13 -10.38 -2.96
C VAL A 89 -1.22 -11.89 -2.90
N ALA A 90 -2.41 -12.42 -2.63
CA ALA A 90 -2.64 -13.86 -2.57
C ALA A 90 -2.26 -14.53 -3.90
N SER A 91 -1.54 -15.65 -3.81
CA SER A 91 -1.12 -16.45 -4.96
C SER A 91 -1.93 -17.75 -5.03
N ARG A 92 -2.01 -18.32 -6.23
CA ARG A 92 -2.83 -19.50 -6.48
C ARG A 92 -2.40 -20.74 -5.67
N HIS A 93 -1.09 -20.98 -5.54
CA HIS A 93 -0.56 -22.22 -4.98
C HIS A 93 -0.22 -22.11 -3.49
N LEU A 94 0.33 -20.98 -3.05
CA LEU A 94 0.80 -20.76 -1.66
C LEU A 94 0.02 -19.67 -0.93
N GLN A 95 -1.12 -19.24 -1.49
CA GLN A 95 -2.07 -18.31 -0.85
C GLN A 95 -1.43 -17.00 -0.36
N GLY A 96 -0.34 -16.57 -0.99
CA GLY A 96 0.36 -15.33 -0.67
C GLY A 96 1.54 -15.46 0.30
N VAL A 97 1.82 -16.66 0.84
CA VAL A 97 3.01 -16.89 1.68
C VAL A 97 4.29 -16.68 0.89
N ASP A 98 4.33 -17.15 -0.37
CA ASP A 98 5.40 -16.86 -1.32
C ASP A 98 5.54 -15.36 -1.62
N SER A 99 4.43 -14.66 -1.78
CA SER A 99 4.43 -13.20 -1.96
C SER A 99 5.01 -12.50 -0.73
N LEU A 100 4.57 -12.88 0.47
CA LEU A 100 5.08 -12.34 1.72
C LEU A 100 6.59 -12.56 1.87
N HIS A 101 7.08 -13.77 1.66
CA HIS A 101 8.50 -14.09 1.75
C HIS A 101 9.33 -13.33 0.70
N SER A 102 8.79 -13.12 -0.50
CA SER A 102 9.47 -12.35 -1.56
C SER A 102 9.63 -10.86 -1.21
N ILE A 103 8.77 -10.31 -0.34
CA ILE A 103 8.76 -8.87 -0.01
C ILE A 103 9.48 -8.59 1.29
N VAL A 104 9.27 -9.42 2.35
CA VAL A 104 9.61 -9.05 3.73
C VAL A 104 11.11 -9.14 4.04
N GLN A 105 11.85 -10.07 3.43
CA GLN A 105 13.27 -10.33 3.74
C GLN A 105 14.23 -9.43 2.96
N MET A 106 14.01 -8.11 3.04
CA MET A 106 14.87 -7.14 2.38
C MET A 106 16.26 -7.07 3.01
N PRO A 107 17.32 -6.87 2.19
CA PRO A 107 18.67 -6.68 2.69
C PRO A 107 18.80 -5.37 3.47
N LYS A 108 19.76 -5.33 4.41
CA LYS A 108 20.10 -4.10 5.13
C LYS A 108 20.45 -2.97 4.16
N GLY A 109 19.76 -1.84 4.29
CA GLY A 109 19.99 -0.63 3.51
C GLY A 109 18.85 -0.27 2.55
N ILE A 110 18.04 -1.25 2.13
CA ILE A 110 16.87 -1.04 1.24
C ILE A 110 15.61 -1.55 1.94
N PRO A 111 14.93 -0.72 2.73
CA PRO A 111 13.75 -1.16 3.48
C PRO A 111 12.48 -1.16 2.61
N VAL A 112 11.61 -2.13 2.86
CA VAL A 112 10.21 -2.14 2.44
C VAL A 112 9.35 -2.39 3.67
N ALA A 113 8.44 -1.48 4.00
CA ALA A 113 7.46 -1.72 5.05
C ALA A 113 6.43 -2.73 4.53
N THR A 114 6.41 -3.94 5.10
CA THR A 114 5.59 -5.05 4.60
C THR A 114 4.34 -5.22 5.43
N PHE A 115 3.18 -5.33 4.77
CA PHE A 115 1.86 -5.44 5.38
C PHE A 115 1.29 -6.86 5.26
N ALA A 116 0.11 -7.07 5.81
CA ALA A 116 -0.55 -8.37 5.78
C ALA A 116 -0.88 -8.83 4.34
N ILE A 117 -1.03 -10.12 4.15
CA ILE A 117 -1.45 -10.70 2.86
C ILE A 117 -2.89 -10.27 2.53
N GLY A 118 -3.12 -9.83 1.30
CA GLY A 118 -4.44 -9.58 0.77
C GLY A 118 -5.05 -8.22 1.13
N THR A 119 -6.37 -8.16 1.18
CA THR A 119 -7.15 -6.91 1.26
C THR A 119 -6.88 -6.10 2.54
N ALA A 120 -6.73 -6.78 3.68
CA ALA A 120 -6.38 -6.14 4.95
C ALA A 120 -5.01 -5.46 4.88
N GLY A 121 -4.03 -6.10 4.22
CA GLY A 121 -2.71 -5.54 3.98
C GLY A 121 -2.75 -4.29 3.11
N ALA A 122 -3.54 -4.30 2.04
CA ALA A 122 -3.73 -3.15 1.15
C ALA A 122 -4.35 -1.97 1.90
N ALA A 123 -5.42 -2.20 2.66
CA ALA A 123 -6.07 -1.17 3.47
C ALA A 123 -5.12 -0.60 4.54
N ASN A 124 -4.38 -1.47 5.25
CA ASN A 124 -3.44 -1.04 6.28
C ASN A 124 -2.23 -0.30 5.72
N ALA A 125 -1.74 -0.64 4.52
CA ALA A 125 -0.69 0.12 3.84
C ALA A 125 -1.16 1.56 3.55
N ALA A 126 -2.40 1.73 3.10
CA ALA A 126 -2.98 3.05 2.88
C ALA A 126 -3.19 3.82 4.20
N LEU A 127 -3.70 3.18 5.26
CA LEU A 127 -3.82 3.79 6.59
C LEU A 127 -2.45 4.19 7.16
N PHE A 128 -1.41 3.42 6.89
CA PHE A 128 -0.05 3.78 7.26
C PHE A 128 0.44 5.01 6.50
N ALA A 129 0.17 5.08 5.19
CA ALA A 129 0.48 6.28 4.39
C ALA A 129 -0.28 7.51 4.91
N VAL A 130 -1.58 7.37 5.25
CA VAL A 130 -2.36 8.43 5.92
C VAL A 130 -1.70 8.87 7.23
N ALA A 131 -1.23 7.92 8.05
CA ALA A 131 -0.56 8.24 9.32
C ALA A 131 0.78 8.96 9.11
N LEU A 132 1.54 8.62 8.07
CA LEU A 132 2.76 9.36 7.70
C LEU A 132 2.45 10.81 7.34
N LEU A 133 1.45 11.04 6.51
CA LEU A 133 1.02 12.40 6.13
C LEU A 133 0.45 13.19 7.30
N ALA A 134 -0.27 12.53 8.21
CA ALA A 134 -0.87 13.12 9.39
C ALA A 134 0.16 13.64 10.42
N ASN A 135 1.44 13.27 10.30
CA ASN A 135 2.49 13.84 11.15
C ASN A 135 2.68 15.35 10.92
N GLU A 136 2.41 15.82 9.71
CA GLU A 136 2.57 17.22 9.30
C GLU A 136 1.21 17.92 9.03
N ASP A 137 0.09 17.18 9.07
CA ASP A 137 -1.26 17.69 8.84
C ASP A 137 -2.18 17.40 10.05
N PRO A 138 -2.40 18.39 10.94
CA PRO A 138 -3.27 18.22 12.12
C PRO A 138 -4.73 17.89 11.78
N ALA A 139 -5.25 18.40 10.66
CA ALA A 139 -6.63 18.10 10.24
C ALA A 139 -6.76 16.65 9.77
N LEU A 140 -5.78 16.15 9.04
CA LEU A 140 -5.72 14.74 8.66
C LEU A 140 -5.55 13.83 9.89
N ARG A 141 -4.74 14.24 10.85
CA ARG A 141 -4.57 13.53 12.12
C ARG A 141 -5.90 13.38 12.86
N GLN A 142 -6.65 14.45 13.00
CA GLN A 142 -7.97 14.41 13.66
C GLN A 142 -8.93 13.44 12.92
N ARG A 143 -8.93 13.42 11.60
CA ARG A 143 -9.73 12.46 10.82
C ARG A 143 -9.30 11.01 11.07
N LEU A 144 -7.99 10.75 11.15
CA LEU A 144 -7.48 9.41 11.45
C LEU A 144 -7.83 8.96 12.86
N GLU A 145 -7.78 9.86 13.85
CA GLU A 145 -8.20 9.58 15.22
C GLU A 145 -9.71 9.28 15.29
N ALA A 146 -10.54 10.07 14.60
CA ALA A 146 -11.97 9.81 14.49
C ALA A 146 -12.28 8.46 13.84
N PHE A 147 -11.56 8.10 12.78
CA PHE A 147 -11.67 6.77 12.13
C PHE A 147 -11.37 5.65 13.13
N ARG A 148 -10.30 5.75 13.92
CA ARG A 148 -9.94 4.74 14.93
C ARG A 148 -10.97 4.67 16.07
N ALA A 149 -11.48 5.80 16.52
CA ALA A 149 -12.53 5.86 17.53
C ALA A 149 -13.81 5.16 17.05
N ALA A 150 -14.22 5.38 15.80
CA ALA A 150 -15.36 4.70 15.20
C ALA A 150 -15.18 3.18 15.16
N GLN A 151 -13.99 2.70 14.82
CA GLN A 151 -13.67 1.27 14.84
C GLN A 151 -13.77 0.68 16.26
N THR A 152 -13.35 1.44 17.26
CA THR A 152 -13.46 1.04 18.68
C THR A 152 -14.92 0.90 19.09
N GLU A 153 -15.78 1.84 18.70
CA GLU A 153 -17.22 1.77 19.02
C GLU A 153 -17.91 0.58 18.31
N VAL A 154 -17.54 0.31 17.06
CA VAL A 154 -18.03 -0.90 16.36
C VAL A 154 -17.67 -2.16 17.16
N ALA A 155 -16.42 -2.28 17.61
CA ALA A 155 -15.97 -3.45 18.37
C ALA A 155 -16.67 -3.57 19.74
N ARG A 156 -16.89 -2.45 20.45
CA ARG A 156 -17.59 -2.42 21.74
C ARG A 156 -19.05 -2.87 21.65
N ASN A 157 -19.69 -2.60 20.52
CA ASN A 157 -21.08 -2.93 20.27
C ASN A 157 -21.31 -4.32 19.68
N MET A 158 -20.24 -5.13 19.47
CA MET A 158 -20.37 -6.50 19.05
C MET A 158 -21.02 -7.33 20.16
N THR A 159 -22.05 -8.12 19.79
CA THR A 159 -22.77 -9.02 20.69
C THR A 159 -22.58 -10.48 20.30
N LEU A 160 -22.75 -11.38 21.25
CA LEU A 160 -22.73 -12.82 21.03
C LEU A 160 -24.11 -13.43 21.41
N PRO A 161 -24.69 -14.32 20.57
CA PRO A 161 -24.24 -14.64 19.21
C PRO A 161 -24.32 -13.41 18.28
N PRO A 162 -23.54 -13.40 17.18
CA PRO A 162 -23.63 -12.31 16.20
C PRO A 162 -25.06 -12.09 15.74
N ALA A 163 -25.45 -10.83 15.59
CA ALA A 163 -26.75 -10.50 14.96
C ALA A 163 -26.77 -11.03 13.50
N ALA A 164 -27.89 -11.64 13.09
CA ALA A 164 -28.08 -12.19 11.76
C ALA A 164 -28.09 -11.10 10.68
#